data_a85a5208a0169e025a906293148830c6
#
_entry.id   a85a5208a0169e025a906293148830c6
#
_cell.length_a   1.000
_cell.length_b   1.000
_cell.length_c   1.000
_cell.angle_alpha   90.00
_cell.angle_beta   90.00
_cell.angle_gamma   90.00
#
_symmetry.space_group_name_H-M   'P 1'
#
loop_
_entity.id
_entity.type
_entity.pdbx_description
1 polymer ?
#
loop_
_entity_poly.entity_id
_entity_poly.type
_entity_poly.pdbx_seq_one_letter_code
_entity_poly.pdbx_strand_id
1 'polypeptide(L)'
;MKKIDRSSKVRTGFHQAKWDEPVIFELSRPGERGILVNKADAQVASSVEGVNALPEFLKRKEAPALPEISQPRVLRHYARLAQETLGADVNIEIGQGTCTVKYSPKVNEQLANLPEMREMHPLQDESTCQGIMEIMYNTDLYMREISGMDRFSFQPSGGSQGILGMASLVYAYYKSRGEEKERNEIITTIYSHPSDAAAPHVKGFKIIY
;
A
#
# COMPACT_ATOMS: atom_id res chain seq x y z
N MET A 1 -10.73 -29.59 14.59
CA MET A 1 -10.92 -28.13 14.74
C MET A 1 -12.02 -27.90 15.77
N LYS A 2 -11.74 -27.17 16.86
CA LYS A 2 -12.80 -26.74 17.79
C LYS A 2 -13.73 -25.79 17.04
N LYS A 3 -15.03 -26.08 17.02
CA LYS A 3 -16.04 -25.12 16.57
C LYS A 3 -15.85 -23.85 17.38
N ILE A 4 -15.50 -22.76 16.70
CA ILE A 4 -15.49 -21.43 17.30
C ILE A 4 -16.94 -21.15 17.70
N ASP A 5 -17.16 -20.91 18.99
CA ASP A 5 -18.48 -20.50 19.48
C ASP A 5 -18.79 -19.12 18.90
N ARG A 6 -19.61 -19.11 17.86
CA ARG A 6 -20.05 -17.89 17.15
C ARG A 6 -21.15 -17.13 17.91
N SER A 7 -21.59 -17.63 19.06
CA SER A 7 -22.59 -16.95 19.89
C SER A 7 -22.01 -15.75 20.65
N SER A 8 -20.69 -15.58 20.67
CA SER A 8 -20.03 -14.47 21.34
C SER A 8 -20.20 -13.17 20.56
N LYS A 9 -21.35 -12.52 20.78
CA LYS A 9 -21.54 -11.07 20.78
C LYS A 9 -20.84 -10.28 19.66
N VAL A 10 -21.13 -10.63 18.42
CA VAL A 10 -21.02 -9.69 17.33
C VAL A 10 -21.91 -8.48 17.70
N ARG A 11 -21.39 -7.27 17.56
CA ARG A 11 -22.14 -6.04 17.82
C ARG A 11 -23.40 -6.02 16.95
N THR A 12 -24.53 -6.37 17.53
CA THR A 12 -25.83 -6.41 16.82
C THR A 12 -26.42 -5.03 16.50
N GLY A 13 -25.77 -3.96 16.97
CA GLY A 13 -26.18 -2.56 16.75
C GLY A 13 -25.48 -1.84 15.61
N PHE A 14 -24.62 -2.50 14.82
CA PHE A 14 -24.03 -1.92 13.64
C PHE A 14 -25.08 -1.76 12.51
N HIS A 15 -25.05 -0.63 11.84
CA HIS A 15 -25.91 -0.34 10.69
C HIS A 15 -25.44 -1.04 9.39
N GLN A 16 -24.34 -1.73 9.43
CA GLN A 16 -23.75 -2.46 8.29
C GLN A 16 -24.47 -3.77 8.02
N ALA A 17 -24.16 -4.34 6.87
CA ALA A 17 -24.67 -5.63 6.45
C ALA A 17 -24.43 -6.70 7.53
N LYS A 18 -25.49 -7.46 7.82
CA LYS A 18 -25.53 -8.43 8.92
C LYS A 18 -25.36 -9.85 8.41
N TRP A 19 -24.36 -10.07 7.56
CA TRP A 19 -24.00 -11.43 7.19
C TRP A 19 -22.71 -11.83 7.88
N ASP A 20 -22.63 -13.11 8.17
CA ASP A 20 -21.46 -13.76 8.70
C ASP A 20 -20.72 -14.40 7.53
N GLU A 21 -19.96 -13.59 6.79
CA GLU A 21 -19.23 -14.09 5.62
C GLU A 21 -18.06 -14.96 6.06
N PRO A 22 -18.02 -16.26 5.65
CA PRO A 22 -16.95 -17.16 6.04
C PRO A 22 -15.64 -16.79 5.35
N VAL A 23 -14.51 -17.35 5.78
CA VAL A 23 -13.24 -17.18 5.07
C VAL A 23 -13.29 -17.91 3.72
N ILE A 24 -12.56 -17.38 2.74
CA ILE A 24 -12.63 -17.87 1.34
C ILE A 24 -12.36 -19.36 1.19
N PHE A 25 -11.54 -19.96 2.06
CA PHE A 25 -11.25 -21.38 2.06
C PHE A 25 -12.47 -22.26 2.45
N GLU A 26 -13.37 -21.73 3.25
CA GLU A 26 -14.62 -22.42 3.60
C GLU A 26 -15.65 -22.40 2.47
N LEU A 27 -15.45 -21.50 1.52
CA LEU A 27 -16.27 -21.39 0.32
C LEU A 27 -15.78 -22.28 -0.83
N SER A 28 -14.62 -22.91 -0.69
CA SER A 28 -14.02 -23.76 -1.71
C SER A 28 -14.94 -24.96 -2.03
N ARG A 29 -15.08 -25.26 -3.32
CA ARG A 29 -15.78 -26.45 -3.83
C ARG A 29 -14.93 -27.14 -4.88
N PRO A 30 -14.59 -28.42 -4.70
CA PRO A 30 -13.78 -29.14 -5.64
C PRO A 30 -14.30 -29.04 -7.09
N GLY A 31 -13.43 -28.69 -8.02
CA GLY A 31 -13.74 -28.53 -9.44
C GLY A 31 -14.28 -27.15 -9.86
N GLU A 32 -14.63 -26.27 -8.90
CA GLU A 32 -14.96 -24.90 -9.27
C GLU A 32 -13.71 -24.14 -9.73
N ARG A 33 -13.86 -23.35 -10.79
CA ARG A 33 -12.79 -22.51 -11.32
C ARG A 33 -13.21 -21.05 -11.36
N GLY A 34 -12.27 -20.18 -11.01
CA GLY A 34 -12.43 -18.73 -11.12
C GLY A 34 -12.22 -18.25 -12.56
N ILE A 35 -11.27 -17.35 -12.76
CA ILE A 35 -10.90 -16.85 -14.10
C ILE A 35 -10.06 -17.92 -14.81
N LEU A 36 -10.45 -18.26 -16.03
CA LEU A 36 -9.65 -19.11 -16.91
C LEU A 36 -8.69 -18.19 -17.66
N VAL A 37 -7.42 -18.21 -17.26
CA VAL A 37 -6.37 -17.52 -18.01
C VAL A 37 -6.07 -18.23 -19.32
N ASN A 38 -5.81 -17.46 -20.37
CA ASN A 38 -5.36 -18.02 -21.65
C ASN A 38 -4.06 -18.78 -21.45
N LYS A 39 -3.91 -19.86 -22.21
CA LYS A 39 -2.63 -20.57 -22.27
C LYS A 39 -1.63 -19.69 -23.03
N ALA A 40 -0.37 -19.75 -22.64
CA ALA A 40 0.70 -19.16 -23.42
C ALA A 40 0.77 -19.84 -24.81
N ASP A 41 1.15 -19.07 -25.84
CA ASP A 41 1.40 -19.61 -27.15
C ASP A 41 2.44 -20.74 -27.08
N ALA A 42 2.27 -21.79 -27.89
CA ALA A 42 3.14 -22.95 -27.84
C ALA A 42 4.63 -22.60 -28.05
N GLN A 43 4.91 -21.60 -28.88
CA GLN A 43 6.27 -21.11 -29.13
C GLN A 43 6.87 -20.45 -27.86
N VAL A 44 6.09 -19.65 -27.14
CA VAL A 44 6.51 -19.04 -25.89
C VAL A 44 6.67 -20.12 -24.81
N ALA A 45 5.70 -21.01 -24.67
CA ALA A 45 5.74 -22.09 -23.68
C ALA A 45 6.96 -23.01 -23.88
N SER A 46 7.37 -23.27 -25.14
CA SER A 46 8.54 -24.09 -25.44
C SER A 46 9.89 -23.39 -25.22
N SER A 47 9.90 -22.04 -25.21
CA SER A 47 11.12 -21.26 -25.01
C SER A 47 11.44 -20.98 -23.54
N VAL A 48 10.52 -21.29 -22.62
CA VAL A 48 10.66 -20.99 -21.19
C VAL A 48 10.83 -22.29 -20.40
N GLU A 49 11.95 -22.42 -19.70
CA GLU A 49 12.19 -23.57 -18.80
C GLU A 49 11.23 -23.55 -17.58
N GLY A 50 10.70 -22.37 -17.24
CA GLY A 50 9.74 -22.19 -16.15
C GLY A 50 10.28 -22.71 -14.82
N VAL A 51 9.46 -23.52 -14.14
CA VAL A 51 9.82 -24.13 -12.86
C VAL A 51 11.07 -25.01 -12.94
N ASN A 52 11.39 -25.56 -14.13
CA ASN A 52 12.57 -26.41 -14.28
C ASN A 52 13.90 -25.67 -14.14
N ALA A 53 13.91 -24.36 -14.37
CA ALA A 53 15.08 -23.50 -14.11
C ALA A 53 15.37 -23.28 -12.62
N LEU A 54 14.45 -23.62 -11.72
CA LEU A 54 14.64 -23.45 -10.29
C LEU A 54 15.46 -24.62 -9.72
N PRO A 55 16.40 -24.34 -8.78
CA PRO A 55 17.04 -25.39 -7.99
C PRO A 55 16.02 -26.27 -7.27
N GLU A 56 16.31 -27.57 -7.14
CA GLU A 56 15.36 -28.56 -6.60
C GLU A 56 14.85 -28.21 -5.19
N PHE A 57 15.73 -27.63 -4.37
CA PHE A 57 15.38 -27.23 -3.00
C PHE A 57 14.39 -26.03 -2.92
N LEU A 58 14.21 -25.31 -4.02
CA LEU A 58 13.22 -24.21 -4.13
C LEU A 58 11.91 -24.67 -4.75
N LYS A 59 11.85 -25.89 -5.27
CA LYS A 59 10.64 -26.45 -5.88
C LYS A 59 9.68 -26.94 -4.78
N ARG A 60 8.43 -26.62 -4.92
CA ARG A 60 7.39 -27.20 -4.08
C ARG A 60 7.15 -28.64 -4.48
N LYS A 61 7.03 -29.54 -3.51
CA LYS A 61 6.66 -30.95 -3.75
C LYS A 61 5.18 -31.10 -4.10
N GLU A 62 4.35 -30.22 -3.56
CA GLU A 62 2.90 -30.23 -3.77
C GLU A 62 2.41 -28.85 -4.13
N ALA A 63 1.36 -28.78 -4.93
CA ALA A 63 0.69 -27.52 -5.25
C ALA A 63 0.08 -26.91 -3.98
N PRO A 64 0.06 -25.59 -3.82
CA PRO A 64 -0.60 -24.96 -2.70
C PRO A 64 -2.11 -25.27 -2.76
N ALA A 65 -2.69 -25.56 -1.60
CA ALA A 65 -4.14 -25.78 -1.44
C ALA A 65 -4.90 -24.44 -1.55
N LEU A 66 -5.04 -23.94 -2.77
CA LEU A 66 -5.80 -22.74 -3.07
C LEU A 66 -7.31 -23.06 -3.08
N PRO A 67 -8.17 -22.09 -2.70
CA PRO A 67 -9.61 -22.32 -2.74
C PRO A 67 -10.08 -22.43 -4.20
N GLU A 68 -10.88 -23.46 -4.48
CA GLU A 68 -11.56 -23.66 -5.74
C GLU A 68 -12.92 -22.97 -5.66
N ILE A 69 -13.09 -21.85 -6.33
CA ILE A 69 -14.28 -20.99 -6.20
C ILE A 69 -14.52 -20.26 -7.53
N SER A 70 -15.77 -20.17 -7.94
CA SER A 70 -16.14 -19.49 -9.18
C SER A 70 -16.01 -17.96 -9.05
N GLN A 71 -15.70 -17.29 -10.15
CA GLN A 71 -15.53 -15.84 -10.20
C GLN A 71 -16.72 -15.05 -9.60
N PRO A 72 -18.00 -15.38 -9.90
CA PRO A 72 -19.13 -14.68 -9.28
C PRO A 72 -19.18 -14.84 -7.76
N ARG A 73 -18.75 -15.99 -7.25
CA ARG A 73 -18.71 -16.22 -5.80
C ARG A 73 -17.57 -15.47 -5.13
N VAL A 74 -16.40 -15.38 -5.78
CA VAL A 74 -15.28 -14.53 -5.33
C VAL A 74 -15.73 -13.08 -5.22
N LEU A 75 -16.37 -12.56 -6.28
CA LEU A 75 -16.85 -11.17 -6.27
C LEU A 75 -17.86 -10.92 -5.13
N ARG A 76 -18.84 -11.82 -4.96
CA ARG A 76 -19.83 -11.69 -3.88
C ARG A 76 -19.20 -11.76 -2.50
N HIS A 77 -18.25 -12.66 -2.30
CA HIS A 77 -17.50 -12.80 -1.05
C HIS A 77 -16.80 -11.50 -0.66
N TYR A 78 -15.98 -10.95 -1.55
CA TYR A 78 -15.28 -9.70 -1.24
C TYR A 78 -16.20 -8.47 -1.19
N ALA A 79 -17.29 -8.45 -1.95
CA ALA A 79 -18.29 -7.39 -1.84
C ALA A 79 -18.98 -7.41 -0.46
N ARG A 80 -19.27 -8.58 0.09
CA ARG A 80 -19.83 -8.72 1.43
C ARG A 80 -18.83 -8.35 2.51
N LEU A 81 -17.59 -8.83 2.42
CA LEU A 81 -16.51 -8.41 3.34
C LEU A 81 -16.31 -6.89 3.32
N ALA A 82 -16.36 -6.28 2.14
CA ALA A 82 -16.24 -4.83 2.03
C ALA A 82 -17.39 -4.08 2.73
N GLN A 83 -18.59 -4.66 2.76
CA GLN A 83 -19.72 -4.10 3.50
C GLN A 83 -19.64 -4.31 5.02
N GLU A 84 -18.96 -5.36 5.45
CA GLU A 84 -18.70 -5.62 6.86
C GLU A 84 -17.53 -4.80 7.41
N THR A 85 -16.67 -4.29 6.54
CA THR A 85 -15.49 -3.52 6.91
C THR A 85 -15.87 -2.09 7.28
N LEU A 86 -15.27 -1.58 8.35
CA LEU A 86 -15.37 -0.17 8.72
C LEU A 86 -14.55 0.66 7.73
N GLY A 87 -15.22 1.42 6.88
CA GLY A 87 -14.60 2.32 5.91
C GLY A 87 -15.02 3.76 6.13
N ALA A 88 -14.11 4.69 5.97
CA ALA A 88 -14.37 6.12 6.16
C ALA A 88 -15.41 6.68 5.17
N ASP A 89 -15.67 6.00 4.06
CA ASP A 89 -16.67 6.40 3.06
C ASP A 89 -18.12 6.18 3.54
N VAL A 90 -18.32 5.23 4.47
CA VAL A 90 -19.65 4.79 4.89
C VAL A 90 -19.83 4.77 6.41
N ASN A 91 -18.79 5.01 7.17
CA ASN A 91 -18.77 4.94 8.62
C ASN A 91 -18.14 6.18 9.25
N ILE A 92 -18.31 6.27 10.58
CA ILE A 92 -17.62 7.26 11.38
C ILE A 92 -16.12 7.05 11.26
N GLU A 93 -15.39 8.16 11.19
CA GLU A 93 -13.93 8.15 11.15
C GLU A 93 -13.35 7.35 12.32
N ILE A 94 -12.43 6.47 12.00
CA ILE A 94 -11.71 5.68 12.98
C ILE A 94 -10.42 6.43 13.33
N GLY A 95 -10.32 6.91 14.56
CA GLY A 95 -9.14 7.62 15.06
C GLY A 95 -7.90 6.75 15.29
N GLN A 96 -7.78 5.63 14.57
CA GLN A 96 -6.69 4.67 14.73
C GLN A 96 -5.86 4.56 13.47
N GLY A 97 -4.55 4.76 13.62
CA GLY A 97 -3.58 4.59 12.55
C GLY A 97 -3.56 5.75 11.55
N THR A 98 -2.46 6.47 11.51
CA THR A 98 -2.26 7.58 10.58
C THR A 98 -2.19 7.15 9.12
N CYS A 99 -1.73 5.93 8.85
CA CYS A 99 -1.67 5.35 7.50
C CYS A 99 -3.06 5.05 6.92
N THR A 100 -4.08 4.93 7.76
CA THR A 100 -5.45 4.74 7.31
C THR A 100 -6.03 6.06 6.85
N VAL A 101 -6.26 6.20 5.56
CA VAL A 101 -6.96 7.36 5.00
C VAL A 101 -8.37 7.39 5.56
N LYS A 102 -8.73 8.50 6.23
CA LYS A 102 -10.03 8.62 6.89
C LYS A 102 -11.15 8.84 5.89
N TYR A 103 -10.95 9.78 5.00
CA TYR A 103 -11.88 10.05 3.91
C TYR A 103 -11.09 10.34 2.64
N SER A 104 -11.46 9.69 1.54
CA SER A 104 -10.93 9.94 0.21
C SER A 104 -12.09 10.26 -0.73
N PRO A 105 -12.22 11.50 -1.20
CA PRO A 105 -13.25 11.83 -2.17
C PRO A 105 -13.15 10.92 -3.39
N LYS A 106 -14.26 10.33 -3.80
CA LYS A 106 -14.27 9.39 -4.95
C LYS A 106 -13.81 10.03 -6.26
N VAL A 107 -13.98 11.36 -6.39
CA VAL A 107 -13.44 12.12 -7.52
C VAL A 107 -11.91 12.03 -7.62
N ASN A 108 -11.20 11.95 -6.50
CA ASN A 108 -9.74 11.80 -6.50
C ASN A 108 -9.31 10.50 -7.17
N GLU A 109 -9.99 9.40 -6.85
CA GLU A 109 -9.73 8.10 -7.48
C GLU A 109 -10.11 8.10 -8.97
N GLN A 110 -11.23 8.74 -9.31
CA GLN A 110 -11.63 8.86 -10.71
C GLN A 110 -10.58 9.60 -11.53
N LEU A 111 -10.09 10.75 -11.04
CA LEU A 111 -9.06 11.54 -11.71
C LEU A 111 -7.72 10.80 -11.77
N ALA A 112 -7.28 10.19 -10.67
CA ALA A 112 -6.04 9.41 -10.62
C ALA A 112 -6.05 8.18 -11.54
N ASN A 113 -7.23 7.64 -11.85
CA ASN A 113 -7.38 6.49 -12.73
C ASN A 113 -7.63 6.84 -14.20
N LEU A 114 -7.61 8.11 -14.58
CA LEU A 114 -7.66 8.49 -15.99
C LEU A 114 -6.49 7.89 -16.77
N PRO A 115 -6.69 7.43 -18.02
CA PRO A 115 -5.61 6.90 -18.85
C PRO A 115 -4.42 7.89 -18.95
N GLU A 116 -4.70 9.17 -19.08
CA GLU A 116 -3.71 10.26 -19.17
C GLU A 116 -2.81 10.35 -17.95
N MET A 117 -3.28 9.85 -16.78
CA MET A 117 -2.50 9.80 -15.55
C MET A 117 -1.76 8.48 -15.38
N ARG A 118 -2.39 7.36 -15.76
CA ARG A 118 -1.88 6.02 -15.48
C ARG A 118 -0.90 5.50 -16.53
N GLU A 119 -1.06 5.93 -17.78
CA GLU A 119 -0.27 5.45 -18.92
C GLU A 119 0.95 6.32 -19.21
N MET A 120 1.23 7.28 -18.34
CA MET A 120 2.36 8.18 -18.48
C MET A 120 3.67 7.46 -18.14
N HIS A 121 4.61 7.51 -19.09
CA HIS A 121 5.93 6.93 -18.87
C HIS A 121 6.89 7.95 -18.23
N PRO A 122 7.69 7.57 -17.21
CA PRO A 122 8.59 8.50 -16.51
C PRO A 122 9.65 9.15 -17.41
N LEU A 123 10.01 8.54 -18.53
CA LEU A 123 10.99 9.02 -19.49
C LEU A 123 10.38 9.52 -20.81
N GLN A 124 9.06 9.77 -20.84
CA GLN A 124 8.47 10.38 -22.02
C GLN A 124 8.89 11.86 -22.15
N ASP A 125 8.75 12.42 -23.36
CA ASP A 125 9.13 13.79 -23.63
C ASP A 125 8.35 14.77 -22.75
N GLU A 126 9.06 15.75 -22.18
CA GLU A 126 8.50 16.74 -21.26
C GLU A 126 7.32 17.53 -21.86
N SER A 127 7.34 17.76 -23.18
CA SER A 127 6.26 18.45 -23.88
C SER A 127 4.92 17.70 -23.81
N THR A 128 4.97 16.39 -23.56
CA THR A 128 3.78 15.52 -23.47
C THR A 128 3.22 15.39 -22.06
N CYS A 129 3.91 15.90 -21.05
CA CYS A 129 3.51 15.81 -19.64
C CYS A 129 3.33 17.17 -18.94
N GLN A 130 3.11 18.23 -19.70
CA GLN A 130 2.97 19.59 -19.17
C GLN A 130 1.83 19.73 -18.14
N GLY A 131 0.72 19.03 -18.32
CA GLY A 131 -0.40 19.07 -17.38
C GLY A 131 -0.02 18.51 -15.99
N ILE A 132 0.72 17.40 -15.92
CA ILE A 132 1.17 16.85 -14.64
C ILE A 132 2.24 17.76 -13.99
N MET A 133 3.10 18.36 -14.80
CA MET A 133 4.10 19.31 -14.30
C MET A 133 3.42 20.54 -13.70
N GLU A 134 2.34 21.04 -14.32
CA GLU A 134 1.54 22.14 -13.78
C GLU A 134 0.84 21.76 -12.47
N ILE A 135 0.29 20.55 -12.37
CA ILE A 135 -0.28 20.02 -11.12
C ILE A 135 0.78 20.02 -10.01
N MET A 136 1.97 19.50 -10.30
CA MET A 136 3.07 19.43 -9.32
C MET A 136 3.52 20.85 -8.92
N TYR A 137 3.65 21.76 -9.87
CA TYR A 137 4.04 23.15 -9.60
C TYR A 137 3.03 23.86 -8.71
N ASN A 138 1.74 23.77 -9.04
CA ASN A 138 0.68 24.39 -8.23
C ASN A 138 0.59 23.75 -6.84
N THR A 139 0.82 22.44 -6.74
CA THR A 139 0.86 21.76 -5.45
C THR A 139 2.02 22.26 -4.59
N ASP A 140 3.23 22.47 -5.17
CA ASP A 140 4.36 23.09 -4.47
C ASP A 140 3.99 24.47 -3.94
N LEU A 141 3.33 25.33 -4.75
CA LEU A 141 2.88 26.65 -4.32
C LEU A 141 1.91 26.58 -3.14
N TYR A 142 0.90 25.71 -3.22
CA TYR A 142 -0.08 25.55 -2.11
C TYR A 142 0.58 25.03 -0.84
N MET A 143 1.46 24.06 -0.96
CA MET A 143 2.17 23.51 0.20
C MET A 143 3.12 24.51 0.84
N ARG A 144 3.77 25.36 0.07
CA ARG A 144 4.60 26.46 0.57
C ARG A 144 3.77 27.48 1.36
N GLU A 145 2.63 27.88 0.82
CA GLU A 145 1.74 28.84 1.47
C GLU A 145 1.19 28.29 2.80
N ILE A 146 0.80 27.02 2.82
CA ILE A 146 0.24 26.38 4.02
C ILE A 146 1.29 26.18 5.12
N SER A 147 2.51 25.80 4.74
CA SER A 147 3.55 25.36 5.70
C SER A 147 4.59 26.41 6.05
N GLY A 148 4.74 27.43 5.22
CA GLY A 148 5.83 28.42 5.33
C GLY A 148 7.20 27.87 4.91
N MET A 149 7.26 26.67 4.28
CA MET A 149 8.48 26.11 3.75
C MET A 149 8.81 26.67 2.36
N ASP A 150 10.08 26.69 1.97
CA ASP A 150 10.51 27.27 0.71
C ASP A 150 10.24 26.38 -0.50
N ARG A 151 10.32 25.05 -0.35
CA ARG A 151 10.19 24.07 -1.43
C ARG A 151 9.68 22.72 -0.93
N PHE A 152 9.02 21.99 -1.82
CA PHE A 152 8.58 20.63 -1.59
C PHE A 152 9.14 19.66 -2.61
N SER A 153 9.43 18.45 -2.18
CA SER A 153 9.78 17.33 -3.03
C SER A 153 8.66 16.32 -3.05
N PHE A 154 8.22 15.90 -4.22
CA PHE A 154 7.20 14.87 -4.43
C PHE A 154 7.81 13.51 -4.75
N GLN A 155 9.11 13.30 -4.53
CA GLN A 155 9.81 12.04 -4.73
C GLN A 155 9.39 10.94 -3.75
N PRO A 156 9.17 11.23 -2.44
CA PRO A 156 8.75 10.19 -1.51
C PRO A 156 7.38 9.62 -1.87
N SER A 157 7.28 8.29 -1.98
CA SER A 157 6.02 7.60 -2.29
C SER A 157 5.14 7.34 -1.04
N GLY A 158 5.60 7.72 0.15
CA GLY A 158 4.88 7.55 1.40
C GLY A 158 5.59 8.19 2.59
N GLY A 159 4.92 8.21 3.75
CA GLY A 159 5.42 8.88 4.95
C GLY A 159 6.80 8.42 5.40
N SER A 160 7.06 7.11 5.41
CA SER A 160 8.38 6.57 5.79
C SER A 160 9.49 7.03 4.87
N GLN A 161 9.23 7.14 3.57
CA GLN A 161 10.21 7.71 2.63
C GLN A 161 10.38 9.21 2.81
N GLY A 162 9.33 9.92 3.19
CA GLY A 162 9.42 11.33 3.56
C GLY A 162 10.37 11.53 4.74
N ILE A 163 10.22 10.74 5.81
CA ILE A 163 11.11 10.77 6.97
C ILE A 163 12.55 10.41 6.58
N LEU A 164 12.75 9.39 5.73
CA LEU A 164 14.07 9.00 5.23
C LEU A 164 14.72 10.12 4.41
N GLY A 165 13.94 10.77 3.56
CA GLY A 165 14.39 11.93 2.79
C GLY A 165 14.82 13.09 3.69
N MET A 166 13.99 13.45 4.66
CA MET A 166 14.29 14.49 5.64
C MET A 166 15.56 14.15 6.45
N ALA A 167 15.66 12.94 6.99
CA ALA A 167 16.85 12.51 7.72
C ALA A 167 18.11 12.55 6.84
N SER A 168 17.98 12.24 5.55
CA SER A 168 19.09 12.32 4.60
C SER A 168 19.54 13.78 4.36
N LEU A 169 18.61 14.70 4.25
CA LEU A 169 18.90 16.12 4.11
C LEU A 169 19.58 16.68 5.35
N VAL A 170 19.06 16.36 6.54
CA VAL A 170 19.64 16.77 7.83
C VAL A 170 21.06 16.22 7.98
N TYR A 171 21.28 14.94 7.66
CA TYR A 171 22.61 14.36 7.68
C TYR A 171 23.57 15.06 6.71
N ALA A 172 23.15 15.29 5.47
CA ALA A 172 23.95 15.96 4.47
C ALA A 172 24.30 17.40 4.88
N TYR A 173 23.35 18.11 5.48
CA TYR A 173 23.55 19.46 6.02
C TYR A 173 24.65 19.48 7.10
N TYR A 174 24.53 18.63 8.13
CA TYR A 174 25.55 18.58 9.18
C TYR A 174 26.89 18.09 8.65
N LYS A 175 26.91 17.15 7.72
CA LYS A 175 28.14 16.69 7.07
C LYS A 175 28.82 17.80 6.29
N SER A 176 28.09 18.65 5.58
CA SER A 176 28.66 19.80 4.86
C SER A 176 29.32 20.83 5.78
N ARG A 177 28.95 20.82 7.06
CA ARG A 177 29.49 21.68 8.11
C ARG A 177 30.56 21.00 8.97
N GLY A 178 30.84 19.72 8.76
CA GLY A 178 31.74 18.93 9.59
C GLY A 178 31.17 18.61 10.98
N GLU A 179 29.87 18.74 11.17
CA GLU A 179 29.18 18.60 12.47
C GLU A 179 28.50 17.21 12.62
N GLU A 180 28.61 16.30 11.66
CA GLU A 180 27.89 15.02 11.64
C GLU A 180 28.23 14.07 12.80
N LYS A 181 29.38 14.26 13.45
CA LYS A 181 29.78 13.46 14.61
C LYS A 181 29.17 13.98 15.90
N GLU A 182 28.93 15.27 16.00
CA GLU A 182 28.41 15.94 17.18
C GLU A 182 26.88 16.01 17.17
N ARG A 183 26.29 16.13 15.97
CA ARG A 183 24.86 16.24 15.75
C ARG A 183 24.31 14.97 15.12
N ASN A 184 24.48 13.85 15.85
CA ASN A 184 24.17 12.51 15.34
C ASN A 184 23.05 11.80 16.13
N GLU A 185 22.31 12.52 16.96
CA GLU A 185 21.23 11.97 17.78
C GLU A 185 19.87 12.54 17.37
N ILE A 186 18.86 11.67 17.36
CA ILE A 186 17.46 12.04 17.13
C ILE A 186 16.63 11.55 18.31
N ILE A 187 15.87 12.43 18.89
CA ILE A 187 14.95 12.13 19.98
C ILE A 187 13.57 11.81 19.38
N THR A 188 13.02 10.71 19.78
CA THR A 188 11.66 10.29 19.44
C THR A 188 10.96 9.71 20.66
N THR A 189 9.74 9.23 20.51
CA THR A 189 9.00 8.59 21.59
C THR A 189 8.63 7.14 21.21
N ILE A 190 8.41 6.30 22.22
CA ILE A 190 7.93 4.92 22.02
C ILE A 190 6.53 4.87 21.39
N TYR A 191 5.80 5.98 21.39
CA TYR A 191 4.46 6.10 20.81
C TYR A 191 4.45 6.65 19.37
N SER A 192 5.62 7.05 18.85
CA SER A 192 5.73 7.55 17.50
C SER A 192 5.64 6.40 16.47
N HIS A 193 5.48 6.77 15.21
CA HIS A 193 5.46 5.78 14.14
C HIS A 193 6.83 5.07 14.05
N PRO A 194 6.90 3.76 13.78
CA PRO A 194 8.17 3.03 13.69
C PRO A 194 9.20 3.64 12.74
N SER A 195 8.75 4.31 11.68
CA SER A 195 9.65 4.99 10.73
C SER A 195 10.37 6.19 11.32
N ASP A 196 9.85 6.79 12.41
CA ASP A 196 10.48 7.96 13.07
C ASP A 196 11.81 7.58 13.74
N ALA A 197 11.96 6.32 14.10
CA ALA A 197 13.20 5.76 14.60
C ALA A 197 13.99 5.05 13.49
N ALA A 198 13.33 4.20 12.70
CA ALA A 198 13.99 3.33 11.73
C ALA A 198 14.68 4.11 10.60
N ALA A 199 14.02 5.11 10.02
CA ALA A 199 14.55 5.85 8.89
C ALA A 199 15.80 6.68 9.24
N PRO A 200 15.82 7.46 10.34
CA PRO A 200 17.05 8.13 10.79
C PRO A 200 18.16 7.17 11.17
N HIS A 201 17.83 6.02 11.80
CA HIS A 201 18.83 5.02 12.15
C HIS A 201 19.56 4.48 10.93
N VAL A 202 18.85 4.22 9.83
CA VAL A 202 19.45 3.80 8.54
C VAL A 202 20.45 4.84 8.02
N LYS A 203 20.27 6.11 8.36
CA LYS A 203 21.19 7.20 7.99
C LYS A 203 22.38 7.38 8.95
N GLY A 204 22.44 6.60 10.01
CA GLY A 204 23.53 6.63 10.97
C GLY A 204 23.29 7.49 12.21
N PHE A 205 22.05 8.01 12.39
CA PHE A 205 21.70 8.68 13.63
C PHE A 205 21.50 7.67 14.77
N LYS A 206 21.86 8.08 15.96
CA LYS A 206 21.49 7.38 17.21
C LYS A 206 20.08 7.79 17.59
N ILE A 207 19.27 6.82 17.96
CA ILE A 207 17.89 7.06 18.39
C ILE A 207 17.82 7.08 19.91
N ILE A 208 17.25 8.16 20.44
CA ILE A 208 17.02 8.36 21.88
C ILE A 208 15.50 8.35 22.10
N TYR A 209 15.04 7.56 23.07
CA TYR A 209 13.64 7.41 23.46
C TYR A 209 13.35 8.12 24.78
#